data_55d4827eac3dc426ab813fc21de57839
#
_entry.id   55d4827eac3dc426ab813fc21de57839
#
_cell.length_a   1.000
_cell.length_b   1.000
_cell.length_c   1.000
_cell.angle_alpha   90.00
_cell.angle_beta   90.00
_cell.angle_gamma   90.00
#
_symmetry.space_group_name_H-M   'P 1'
#
loop_
_entity.id
_entity.type
_entity.pdbx_description
1 polymer ?
#
loop_
_entity_poly.entity_id
_entity_poly.type
_entity_poly.pdbx_seq_one_letter_code
_entity_poly.pdbx_strand_id
1 'polypeptide(L)'
;MTPFVPPRDYARIKQVENFHELLTTPFAGGVNALYWPRALTGDFGEIARLLGRGDESAIITPDETCLLALPLSEAGRAAVQIMLHDLRLLREHALDPVLNCIRDYPRDEEPGPVKTDVFSFHADSAPVMADTWLCTYHGPSSEGLRNDQARRRVDLAETRAALLKDFGGADDATFRDYLNENCYDLHYAPNEGAQPFSFGLGHLWRIACEYPGSPVPPFLHRAPDTRPGEFRLLLIS
;
A
#
# COMPACT_ATOMS: atom_id res chain seq x y z
N MET A 1 -1.01 -2.72 20.24
CA MET A 1 -0.67 -3.01 18.82
C MET A 1 -1.00 -4.45 18.53
N THR A 2 -1.85 -4.74 17.59
CA THR A 2 -2.12 -6.12 17.16
C THR A 2 -0.96 -6.54 16.25
N PRO A 3 -0.22 -7.61 16.59
CA PRO A 3 0.84 -8.12 15.73
C PRO A 3 0.22 -8.62 14.42
N PHE A 4 0.98 -8.52 13.32
CA PHE A 4 0.58 -9.13 12.07
C PHE A 4 0.47 -10.65 12.26
N VAL A 5 -0.65 -11.19 11.85
CA VAL A 5 -0.88 -12.64 11.79
C VAL A 5 -1.24 -12.97 10.35
N PRO A 6 -0.42 -13.76 9.65
CA PRO A 6 -0.74 -14.17 8.27
C PRO A 6 -2.11 -14.82 8.22
N PRO A 7 -2.90 -14.57 7.15
CA PRO A 7 -4.17 -15.28 6.95
C PRO A 7 -3.93 -16.79 6.92
N ARG A 8 -4.75 -17.56 7.64
CA ARG A 8 -4.67 -19.02 7.66
C ARG A 8 -4.89 -19.56 6.25
N ASP A 9 -4.18 -20.63 5.92
CA ASP A 9 -4.33 -21.36 4.65
C ASP A 9 -4.20 -20.47 3.40
N TYR A 10 -3.31 -19.46 3.46
CA TYR A 10 -3.03 -18.57 2.34
C TYR A 10 -1.52 -18.52 2.04
N ALA A 11 -1.08 -19.40 1.15
CA ALA A 11 0.33 -19.59 0.82
C ALA A 11 0.94 -18.50 -0.08
N ARG A 12 0.17 -17.46 -0.43
CA ARG A 12 0.68 -16.37 -1.29
C ARG A 12 1.51 -15.32 -0.57
N ILE A 13 1.53 -15.35 0.75
CA ILE A 13 2.36 -14.48 1.59
C ILE A 13 3.48 -15.31 2.18
N LYS A 14 4.73 -14.88 1.96
CA LYS A 14 5.92 -15.54 2.50
C LYS A 14 6.67 -14.62 3.44
N GLN A 15 6.96 -15.09 4.65
CA GLN A 15 7.89 -14.45 5.55
C GLN A 15 9.32 -14.69 5.08
N VAL A 16 10.17 -13.67 5.25
CA VAL A 16 11.62 -13.73 5.02
C VAL A 16 12.36 -13.24 6.27
N GLU A 17 13.62 -13.63 6.41
CA GLU A 17 14.37 -13.39 7.66
C GLU A 17 15.15 -12.06 7.66
N ASN A 18 15.40 -11.47 6.49
CA ASN A 18 16.20 -10.27 6.36
C ASN A 18 15.88 -9.51 5.06
N PHE A 19 16.47 -8.31 4.92
CA PHE A 19 16.29 -7.48 3.73
C PHE A 19 16.83 -8.12 2.46
N HIS A 20 17.96 -8.84 2.53
CA HIS A 20 18.54 -9.50 1.34
C HIS A 20 17.58 -10.55 0.78
N GLU A 21 16.96 -11.36 1.64
CA GLU A 21 15.94 -12.30 1.21
C GLU A 21 14.68 -11.61 0.67
N LEU A 22 14.27 -10.49 1.30
CA LEU A 22 13.13 -9.68 0.83
C LEU A 22 13.38 -9.16 -0.59
N LEU A 23 14.61 -8.71 -0.87
CA LEU A 23 15.03 -8.18 -2.17
C LEU A 23 15.14 -9.28 -3.23
N THR A 24 15.76 -10.41 -2.89
CA THR A 24 16.20 -11.42 -3.88
C THR A 24 15.24 -12.58 -4.09
N THR A 25 14.28 -12.80 -3.18
CA THR A 25 13.29 -13.86 -3.35
C THR A 25 12.34 -13.49 -4.50
N PRO A 26 12.24 -14.29 -5.57
CA PRO A 26 11.34 -13.99 -6.67
C PRO A 26 9.88 -14.27 -6.28
N PHE A 27 8.96 -13.53 -6.90
CA PHE A 27 7.55 -13.92 -6.90
C PHE A 27 7.36 -15.13 -7.80
N ALA A 28 7.07 -16.28 -7.21
CA ALA A 28 6.92 -17.55 -7.92
C ALA A 28 6.02 -18.51 -7.14
N GLY A 29 5.51 -19.54 -7.80
CA GLY A 29 4.69 -20.57 -7.15
C GLY A 29 3.39 -20.03 -6.53
N GLY A 30 2.91 -18.86 -7.01
CA GLY A 30 1.73 -18.19 -6.49
C GLY A 30 2.01 -17.21 -5.35
N VAL A 31 3.24 -17.13 -4.82
CA VAL A 31 3.62 -16.11 -3.82
C VAL A 31 3.66 -14.74 -4.49
N ASN A 32 2.85 -13.81 -3.99
CA ASN A 32 2.74 -12.45 -4.51
C ASN A 32 2.94 -11.36 -3.45
N ALA A 33 3.32 -11.75 -2.23
CA ALA A 33 3.77 -10.85 -1.19
C ALA A 33 4.88 -11.49 -0.35
N LEU A 34 5.87 -10.68 -0.01
CA LEU A 34 6.94 -11.02 0.91
C LEU A 34 6.92 -10.00 2.05
N TYR A 35 7.22 -10.42 3.27
CA TYR A 35 7.40 -9.49 4.37
C TYR A 35 8.56 -9.90 5.27
N TRP A 36 9.29 -8.89 5.71
CA TRP A 36 10.33 -9.03 6.72
C TRP A 36 9.79 -8.50 8.06
N PRO A 37 9.50 -9.38 9.04
CA PRO A 37 9.02 -8.97 10.35
C PRO A 37 10.14 -8.30 11.13
N ARG A 38 9.84 -7.13 11.71
CA ARG A 38 10.78 -6.37 12.53
C ARG A 38 10.09 -5.86 13.78
N ALA A 39 10.81 -5.88 14.90
CA ALA A 39 10.42 -5.21 16.14
C ALA A 39 11.22 -3.91 16.24
N LEU A 40 10.62 -2.80 15.78
CA LEU A 40 11.27 -1.50 15.78
C LEU A 40 11.18 -0.84 17.17
N THR A 41 12.26 -0.19 17.58
CA THR A 41 12.34 0.59 18.83
C THR A 41 12.32 2.08 18.51
N GLY A 42 11.76 2.90 19.42
CA GLY A 42 11.67 4.34 19.24
C GLY A 42 10.24 4.87 19.35
N ASP A 43 10.10 6.19 19.39
CA ASP A 43 8.80 6.88 19.40
C ASP A 43 8.45 7.48 18.04
N PHE A 44 7.91 6.66 17.17
CA PHE A 44 7.41 7.09 15.85
C PHE A 44 6.17 7.99 15.97
N GLY A 45 5.41 7.86 17.06
CA GLY A 45 4.26 8.72 17.33
C GLY A 45 4.65 10.15 17.66
N GLU A 46 5.81 10.37 18.30
CA GLU A 46 6.36 11.70 18.53
C GLU A 46 6.62 12.40 17.18
N ILE A 47 7.23 11.70 16.24
CA ILE A 47 7.53 12.24 14.90
C ILE A 47 6.23 12.61 14.17
N ALA A 48 5.25 11.71 14.12
CA ALA A 48 3.97 11.94 13.48
C ALA A 48 3.26 13.18 14.05
N ARG A 49 3.25 13.33 15.37
CA ARG A 49 2.66 14.49 16.05
C ARG A 49 3.40 15.80 15.77
N LEU A 50 4.73 15.77 15.68
CA LEU A 50 5.53 16.97 15.41
C LEU A 50 5.40 17.41 13.96
N LEU A 51 5.42 16.48 13.00
CA LEU A 51 5.20 16.78 11.58
C LEU A 51 3.80 17.34 11.34
N GLY A 52 2.78 16.75 11.96
CA GLY A 52 1.39 17.20 11.80
C GLY A 52 1.04 18.49 12.54
N ARG A 53 1.95 19.06 13.36
CA ARG A 53 1.69 20.24 14.14
C ARG A 53 1.82 21.50 13.29
N GLY A 54 0.68 22.20 13.09
CA GLY A 54 0.65 23.48 12.36
C GLY A 54 0.65 23.36 10.84
N ASP A 55 0.67 22.16 10.31
CA ASP A 55 0.50 21.86 8.89
C ASP A 55 -0.90 21.24 8.67
N GLU A 56 -1.72 21.87 7.84
CA GLU A 56 -3.06 21.39 7.50
C GLU A 56 -3.08 20.48 6.27
N SER A 57 -1.91 20.21 5.68
CA SER A 57 -1.79 19.33 4.51
C SER A 57 -2.28 17.92 4.85
N ALA A 58 -2.98 17.32 3.89
CA ALA A 58 -3.45 15.93 4.03
C ALA A 58 -2.28 14.94 4.10
N ILE A 59 -1.21 15.22 3.33
CA ILE A 59 0.01 14.41 3.27
C ILE A 59 1.21 15.35 3.36
N ILE A 60 2.13 15.06 4.28
CA ILE A 60 3.41 15.74 4.46
C ILE A 60 4.51 14.75 4.09
N THR A 61 5.40 15.12 3.17
CA THR A 61 6.54 14.29 2.76
C THR A 61 7.83 14.94 3.29
N PRO A 62 8.28 14.59 4.52
CA PRO A 62 9.47 15.17 5.10
C PRO A 62 10.72 14.62 4.43
N ASP A 63 11.68 15.49 4.14
CA ASP A 63 13.03 15.09 3.78
C ASP A 63 13.90 14.81 5.03
N GLU A 64 15.12 14.32 4.80
CA GLU A 64 16.08 14.02 5.87
C GLU A 64 16.39 15.26 6.73
N THR A 65 16.51 16.44 6.12
CA THR A 65 16.81 17.70 6.82
C THR A 65 15.66 18.06 7.76
N CYS A 66 14.44 17.96 7.31
CA CYS A 66 13.23 18.17 8.11
C CYS A 66 13.19 17.22 9.31
N LEU A 67 13.41 15.92 9.09
CA LEU A 67 13.38 14.91 10.15
C LEU A 67 14.45 15.14 11.21
N LEU A 68 15.68 15.50 10.81
CA LEU A 68 16.80 15.76 11.72
C LEU A 68 16.65 17.07 12.51
N ALA A 69 15.86 18.03 12.00
CA ALA A 69 15.61 19.30 12.66
C ALA A 69 14.49 19.24 13.72
N LEU A 70 13.74 18.14 13.79
CA LEU A 70 12.65 18.00 14.78
C LEU A 70 13.20 17.99 16.21
N PRO A 71 12.51 18.68 17.16
CA PRO A 71 12.90 18.72 18.58
C PRO A 71 12.50 17.42 19.29
N LEU A 72 13.19 16.34 19.02
CA LEU A 72 12.85 14.98 19.44
C LEU A 72 13.48 14.57 20.76
N SER A 73 12.78 13.72 21.48
CA SER A 73 13.34 12.91 22.56
C SER A 73 14.41 11.94 22.06
N GLU A 74 15.09 11.24 22.95
CA GLU A 74 16.04 10.18 22.56
C GLU A 74 15.35 9.06 21.79
N ALA A 75 14.15 8.64 22.23
CA ALA A 75 13.35 7.65 21.56
C ALA A 75 12.86 8.11 20.16
N GLY A 76 12.49 9.38 20.01
CA GLY A 76 12.16 9.97 18.72
C GLY A 76 13.34 10.01 17.77
N ARG A 77 14.53 10.40 18.26
CA ARG A 77 15.77 10.35 17.45
C ARG A 77 16.11 8.94 16.99
N ALA A 78 15.96 7.93 17.87
CA ALA A 78 16.15 6.54 17.48
C ALA A 78 15.20 6.12 16.35
N ALA A 79 13.93 6.51 16.43
CA ALA A 79 12.93 6.25 15.39
C ALA A 79 13.30 6.92 14.05
N VAL A 80 13.77 8.17 14.06
CA VAL A 80 14.26 8.87 12.83
C VAL A 80 15.41 8.10 12.19
N GLN A 81 16.39 7.63 12.99
CA GLN A 81 17.53 6.87 12.45
C GLN A 81 17.08 5.58 11.75
N ILE A 82 16.06 4.90 12.27
CA ILE A 82 15.50 3.70 11.64
C ILE A 82 14.85 4.05 10.30
N MET A 83 14.02 5.09 10.24
CA MET A 83 13.37 5.52 9.00
C MET A 83 14.40 5.96 7.93
N LEU A 84 15.41 6.74 8.33
CA LEU A 84 16.48 7.16 7.43
C LEU A 84 17.34 5.98 6.96
N HIS A 85 17.55 4.98 7.81
CA HIS A 85 18.23 3.75 7.42
C HIS A 85 17.42 3.01 6.34
N ASP A 86 16.12 2.82 6.54
CA ASP A 86 15.27 2.15 5.57
C ASP A 86 15.19 2.90 4.23
N LEU A 87 15.10 4.24 4.26
CA LEU A 87 15.13 5.06 3.05
C LEU A 87 16.45 4.87 2.27
N ARG A 88 17.60 4.88 2.97
CA ARG A 88 18.91 4.64 2.35
C ARG A 88 19.03 3.23 1.80
N LEU A 89 18.61 2.25 2.57
CA LEU A 89 18.65 0.84 2.17
C LEU A 89 17.89 0.60 0.86
N LEU A 90 16.71 1.17 0.70
CA LEU A 90 15.95 1.04 -0.54
C LEU A 90 16.60 1.81 -1.70
N ARG A 91 17.12 3.02 -1.47
CA ARG A 91 17.82 3.82 -2.50
C ARG A 91 19.09 3.15 -3.02
N GLU A 92 19.84 2.46 -2.17
CA GLU A 92 21.03 1.69 -2.56
C GLU A 92 20.69 0.56 -3.56
N HIS A 93 19.42 0.17 -3.64
CA HIS A 93 18.91 -0.84 -4.58
C HIS A 93 18.08 -0.24 -5.72
N ALA A 94 18.34 1.03 -6.07
CA ALA A 94 17.70 1.75 -7.16
C ALA A 94 16.16 1.88 -7.04
N LEU A 95 15.63 1.83 -5.81
CA LEU A 95 14.26 2.16 -5.49
C LEU A 95 14.14 3.65 -5.14
N ASP A 96 12.98 4.24 -5.32
CA ASP A 96 12.71 5.65 -5.02
C ASP A 96 11.75 5.81 -3.84
N PRO A 97 12.18 5.48 -2.60
CA PRO A 97 11.30 5.50 -1.45
C PRO A 97 11.02 6.93 -0.99
N VAL A 98 9.77 7.15 -0.60
CA VAL A 98 9.31 8.35 0.09
C VAL A 98 8.74 7.99 1.46
N LEU A 99 8.96 8.88 2.43
CA LEU A 99 8.30 8.81 3.73
C LEU A 99 7.17 9.83 3.74
N ASN A 100 5.98 9.38 4.11
CA ASN A 100 4.80 10.22 4.21
C ASN A 100 4.26 10.22 5.64
N CYS A 101 3.97 11.41 6.17
CA CYS A 101 3.12 11.60 7.33
C CYS A 101 1.72 11.97 6.82
N ILE A 102 0.78 11.07 6.98
CA ILE A 102 -0.54 11.14 6.35
C ILE A 102 -1.56 11.41 7.43
N ARG A 103 -2.34 12.47 7.26
CA ARG A 103 -3.53 12.80 8.06
C ARG A 103 -4.77 12.19 7.43
N ASP A 104 -4.89 12.34 6.12
CA ASP A 104 -5.97 11.80 5.32
C ASP A 104 -5.51 11.64 3.87
N TYR A 105 -6.22 10.82 3.11
CA TYR A 105 -6.07 10.72 1.68
C TYR A 105 -7.27 11.38 1.00
N PRO A 106 -7.07 11.98 -0.18
CA PRO A 106 -8.20 12.45 -0.97
C PRO A 106 -9.14 11.28 -1.29
N ARG A 107 -10.43 11.53 -1.12
CA ARG A 107 -11.45 10.56 -1.49
C ARG A 107 -11.96 10.85 -2.89
N ASP A 108 -12.28 9.77 -3.59
CA ASP A 108 -12.99 9.88 -4.86
C ASP A 108 -14.45 10.28 -4.58
N GLU A 109 -14.73 11.58 -4.73
CA GLU A 109 -16.07 12.16 -4.51
C GLU A 109 -16.93 12.11 -5.77
N GLU A 110 -16.35 11.82 -6.94
CA GLU A 110 -17.10 11.77 -8.18
C GLU A 110 -18.08 10.59 -8.19
N PRO A 111 -19.30 10.81 -8.69
CA PRO A 111 -20.26 9.73 -8.85
C PRO A 111 -19.81 8.82 -9.98
N GLY A 112 -19.42 7.61 -9.64
CA GLY A 112 -18.99 6.60 -10.62
C GLY A 112 -19.26 5.18 -10.13
N PRO A 113 -19.32 4.18 -11.02
CA PRO A 113 -19.59 2.80 -10.64
C PRO A 113 -18.39 2.13 -9.94
N VAL A 114 -17.20 2.72 -10.05
CA VAL A 114 -15.98 2.26 -9.37
C VAL A 114 -15.31 3.43 -8.69
N LYS A 115 -15.09 3.32 -7.39
CA LYS A 115 -14.23 4.23 -6.64
C LYS A 115 -12.79 3.85 -6.85
N THR A 116 -11.95 4.80 -7.26
CA THR A 116 -10.54 4.62 -7.60
C THR A 116 -9.59 5.21 -6.57
N ASP A 117 -10.11 5.63 -5.41
CA ASP A 117 -9.29 6.06 -4.30
C ASP A 117 -8.56 4.88 -3.60
N VAL A 118 -7.56 5.22 -2.80
CA VAL A 118 -6.72 4.23 -2.09
C VAL A 118 -7.44 3.46 -0.99
N PHE A 119 -8.67 3.84 -0.61
CA PHE A 119 -9.50 3.12 0.38
C PHE A 119 -10.26 1.95 -0.25
N SER A 120 -10.42 1.93 -1.57
CA SER A 120 -10.90 0.77 -2.30
C SER A 120 -9.79 -0.30 -2.38
N PHE A 121 -10.12 -1.59 -2.24
CA PHE A 121 -9.14 -2.63 -2.53
C PHE A 121 -8.71 -2.56 -3.98
N HIS A 122 -7.40 -2.45 -4.19
CA HIS A 122 -6.78 -2.30 -5.50
C HIS A 122 -5.49 -3.10 -5.61
N ALA A 123 -5.00 -3.21 -6.81
CA ALA A 123 -3.66 -3.63 -7.14
C ALA A 123 -2.89 -2.42 -7.70
N ASP A 124 -1.63 -2.30 -7.33
CA ASP A 124 -0.73 -1.37 -8.02
C ASP A 124 -0.38 -1.90 -9.40
N SER A 125 -0.09 -1.01 -10.33
CA SER A 125 0.29 -1.38 -11.70
C SER A 125 1.48 -0.59 -12.20
N ALA A 126 2.21 -1.20 -13.13
CA ALA A 126 3.31 -0.56 -13.82
C ALA A 126 3.38 -1.03 -15.29
N PRO A 127 3.94 -0.22 -16.22
CA PRO A 127 4.11 -0.63 -17.60
C PRO A 127 5.21 -1.67 -17.82
N VAL A 128 6.07 -1.86 -16.80
CA VAL A 128 7.20 -2.81 -16.77
C VAL A 128 7.24 -3.52 -15.44
N MET A 129 8.09 -4.51 -15.30
CA MET A 129 8.31 -5.22 -14.03
C MET A 129 8.60 -4.24 -12.89
N ALA A 130 7.73 -4.25 -11.89
CA ALA A 130 7.83 -3.43 -10.70
C ALA A 130 7.15 -4.12 -9.51
N ASP A 131 7.54 -3.72 -8.32
CA ASP A 131 6.97 -4.16 -7.05
C ASP A 131 6.74 -2.93 -6.17
N THR A 132 5.70 -2.96 -5.35
CA THR A 132 5.51 -1.93 -4.32
C THR A 132 6.18 -2.37 -3.02
N TRP A 133 6.93 -1.45 -2.43
CA TRP A 133 7.58 -1.63 -1.13
C TRP A 133 6.92 -0.71 -0.11
N LEU A 134 6.59 -1.22 1.07
CA LEU A 134 5.95 -0.38 2.08
C LEU A 134 6.22 -0.83 3.52
N CYS A 135 6.28 0.15 4.42
CA CYS A 135 6.36 -0.05 5.86
C CYS A 135 5.55 1.03 6.58
N THR A 136 4.59 0.64 7.40
CA THR A 136 3.92 1.57 8.31
C THR A 136 4.65 1.58 9.64
N TYR A 137 5.17 2.75 10.04
CA TYR A 137 5.87 2.92 11.31
C TYR A 137 4.94 3.33 12.44
N HIS A 138 3.91 4.09 12.15
CA HIS A 138 2.95 4.60 13.14
C HIS A 138 1.55 4.75 12.54
N GLY A 139 0.53 4.65 13.38
CA GLY A 139 -0.87 4.76 12.99
C GLY A 139 -1.44 3.48 12.41
N PRO A 140 -2.59 3.53 11.76
CA PRO A 140 -3.20 2.37 11.11
C PRO A 140 -2.33 1.88 9.95
N SER A 141 -2.07 0.57 9.87
CA SER A 141 -1.29 0.02 8.77
C SER A 141 -2.14 -0.28 7.55
N SER A 142 -1.51 -0.40 6.38
CA SER A 142 -2.19 -0.91 5.18
C SER A 142 -2.90 -2.23 5.47
N GLU A 143 -3.98 -2.49 4.74
CA GLU A 143 -4.74 -3.73 4.82
C GLU A 143 -4.60 -4.52 3.53
N GLY A 144 -4.38 -5.82 3.66
CA GLY A 144 -4.39 -6.77 2.56
C GLY A 144 -5.68 -7.55 2.47
N LEU A 145 -5.96 -8.06 1.28
CA LEU A 145 -7.08 -8.98 1.03
C LEU A 145 -6.60 -10.17 0.21
N ARG A 146 -7.06 -11.36 0.54
CA ARG A 146 -6.76 -12.58 -0.23
C ARG A 146 -7.35 -12.45 -1.64
N ASN A 147 -6.58 -12.82 -2.66
CA ASN A 147 -7.04 -12.78 -4.05
C ASN A 147 -8.28 -13.65 -4.28
N ASP A 148 -8.42 -14.77 -3.56
CA ASP A 148 -9.59 -15.67 -3.64
C ASP A 148 -10.82 -15.15 -2.88
N GLN A 149 -10.68 -14.04 -2.15
CA GLN A 149 -11.76 -13.36 -1.44
C GLN A 149 -12.22 -12.06 -2.11
N ALA A 150 -11.80 -11.82 -3.34
CA ALA A 150 -12.17 -10.62 -4.07
C ALA A 150 -12.43 -10.92 -5.55
N ARG A 151 -13.18 -10.03 -6.20
CA ARG A 151 -13.40 -10.04 -7.65
C ARG A 151 -13.12 -8.65 -8.20
N ARG A 152 -12.53 -8.57 -9.39
CA ARG A 152 -12.35 -7.29 -10.09
C ARG A 152 -13.72 -6.64 -10.27
N ARG A 153 -13.82 -5.36 -9.97
CA ARG A 153 -15.10 -4.63 -10.09
C ARG A 153 -15.62 -4.64 -11.52
N VAL A 154 -14.74 -4.53 -12.48
CA VAL A 154 -15.10 -4.54 -13.92
C VAL A 154 -15.63 -5.90 -14.42
N ASP A 155 -15.44 -6.98 -13.64
CA ASP A 155 -15.97 -8.31 -13.94
C ASP A 155 -17.37 -8.56 -13.32
N LEU A 156 -17.86 -7.62 -12.51
CA LEU A 156 -19.22 -7.65 -11.98
C LEU A 156 -20.18 -7.12 -13.05
N ALA A 157 -21.18 -7.91 -13.42
CA ALA A 157 -22.08 -7.60 -14.53
C ALA A 157 -22.72 -6.19 -14.43
N GLU A 158 -23.16 -5.80 -13.24
CA GLU A 158 -23.78 -4.50 -12.99
C GLU A 158 -22.77 -3.35 -13.16
N THR A 159 -21.54 -3.51 -12.60
CA THR A 159 -20.47 -2.52 -12.70
C THR A 159 -20.03 -2.37 -14.17
N ARG A 160 -19.83 -3.51 -14.87
CA ARG A 160 -19.44 -3.50 -16.27
C ARG A 160 -20.48 -2.81 -17.15
N ALA A 161 -21.77 -3.11 -16.92
CA ALA A 161 -22.86 -2.47 -17.68
C ALA A 161 -22.91 -0.95 -17.42
N ALA A 162 -22.70 -0.50 -16.20
CA ALA A 162 -22.66 0.92 -15.86
C ALA A 162 -21.46 1.61 -16.54
N LEU A 163 -20.26 1.04 -16.44
CA LEU A 163 -19.05 1.57 -17.11
C LEU A 163 -19.20 1.62 -18.64
N LEU A 164 -19.80 0.59 -19.23
CA LEU A 164 -20.05 0.54 -20.68
C LEU A 164 -21.04 1.62 -21.12
N LYS A 165 -22.05 1.89 -20.30
CA LYS A 165 -23.00 2.98 -20.52
C LYS A 165 -22.30 4.35 -20.45
N ASP A 166 -21.42 4.56 -19.47
CA ASP A 166 -20.67 5.82 -19.31
C ASP A 166 -19.67 6.01 -20.45
N PHE A 167 -19.04 4.94 -20.90
CA PHE A 167 -18.16 4.94 -22.08
C PHE A 167 -18.90 5.27 -23.38
N GLY A 168 -20.15 4.82 -23.52
CA GLY A 168 -21.01 5.12 -24.68
C GLY A 168 -20.61 4.40 -25.97
N GLY A 169 -19.80 3.33 -25.89
CA GLY A 169 -19.33 2.54 -27.02
C GLY A 169 -19.71 1.06 -26.94
N ALA A 170 -18.99 0.22 -27.65
CA ALA A 170 -19.13 -1.23 -27.63
C ALA A 170 -18.15 -1.86 -26.59
N ASP A 171 -18.47 -3.07 -26.12
CA ASP A 171 -17.58 -3.85 -25.26
C ASP A 171 -16.49 -4.53 -26.10
N ASP A 172 -15.50 -3.75 -26.50
CA ASP A 172 -14.39 -4.15 -27.36
C ASP A 172 -13.01 -3.71 -26.82
N ALA A 173 -12.01 -3.62 -27.70
CA ALA A 173 -10.67 -3.21 -27.31
C ALA A 173 -10.62 -1.78 -26.79
N THR A 174 -11.38 -0.85 -27.36
CA THR A 174 -11.40 0.55 -26.95
C THR A 174 -12.05 0.74 -25.58
N PHE A 175 -13.03 -0.08 -25.24
CA PHE A 175 -13.58 -0.12 -23.88
C PHE A 175 -12.56 -0.68 -22.87
N ARG A 176 -11.74 -1.68 -23.23
CA ARG A 176 -10.66 -2.16 -22.36
C ARG A 176 -9.61 -1.08 -22.11
N ASP A 177 -9.23 -0.33 -23.16
CA ASP A 177 -8.31 0.80 -23.02
C ASP A 177 -8.90 1.87 -22.07
N TYR A 178 -10.18 2.21 -22.21
CA TYR A 178 -10.89 3.11 -21.31
C TYR A 178 -10.88 2.62 -19.84
N LEU A 179 -11.09 1.32 -19.60
CA LEU A 179 -11.04 0.75 -18.23
C LEU A 179 -9.65 0.89 -17.64
N ASN A 180 -8.60 0.62 -18.41
CA ASN A 180 -7.21 0.71 -18.00
C ASN A 180 -6.76 2.16 -17.75
N GLU A 181 -7.07 3.09 -18.67
CA GLU A 181 -6.73 4.51 -18.56
C GLU A 181 -7.33 5.16 -17.30
N ASN A 182 -8.50 4.67 -16.84
CA ASN A 182 -9.16 5.13 -15.63
C ASN A 182 -8.87 4.25 -14.40
N CYS A 183 -7.98 3.28 -14.51
CA CYS A 183 -7.63 2.33 -13.42
C CYS A 183 -8.82 1.52 -12.89
N TYR A 184 -9.94 1.47 -13.57
CA TYR A 184 -11.13 0.74 -13.10
C TYR A 184 -10.90 -0.76 -13.00
N ASP A 185 -10.04 -1.32 -13.85
CA ASP A 185 -9.69 -2.72 -13.89
C ASP A 185 -8.71 -3.13 -12.77
N LEU A 186 -8.14 -2.18 -12.04
CA LEU A 186 -7.26 -2.42 -10.90
C LEU A 186 -8.00 -2.49 -9.55
N HIS A 187 -9.31 -2.21 -9.51
CA HIS A 187 -10.10 -2.18 -8.28
C HIS A 187 -10.93 -3.45 -8.09
N TYR A 188 -11.03 -3.88 -6.82
CA TYR A 188 -11.62 -5.15 -6.45
C TYR A 188 -12.74 -4.97 -5.43
N ALA A 189 -13.79 -5.78 -5.56
CA ALA A 189 -14.86 -5.90 -4.58
C ALA A 189 -14.61 -7.12 -3.70
N PRO A 190 -14.57 -6.96 -2.36
CA PRO A 190 -14.54 -8.09 -1.44
C PRO A 190 -15.78 -8.98 -1.64
N ASN A 191 -15.59 -10.30 -1.60
CA ASN A 191 -16.69 -11.25 -1.54
C ASN A 191 -17.40 -11.15 -0.18
N GLU A 192 -18.62 -11.65 -0.11
CA GLU A 192 -19.33 -11.77 1.17
C GLU A 192 -18.51 -12.61 2.16
N GLY A 193 -18.31 -12.09 3.38
CA GLY A 193 -17.50 -12.74 4.41
C GLY A 193 -15.99 -12.62 4.23
N ALA A 194 -15.51 -11.86 3.25
CA ALA A 194 -14.09 -11.58 3.08
C ALA A 194 -13.50 -10.96 4.36
N GLN A 195 -12.27 -11.36 4.69
CA GLN A 195 -11.57 -10.91 5.89
C GLN A 195 -10.26 -10.21 5.54
N PRO A 196 -10.27 -8.88 5.50
CA PRO A 196 -9.04 -8.10 5.40
C PRO A 196 -8.10 -8.38 6.58
N PHE A 197 -6.81 -8.23 6.35
CA PHE A 197 -5.79 -8.35 7.38
C PHE A 197 -4.85 -7.16 7.36
N SER A 198 -4.39 -6.74 8.55
CA SER A 198 -3.44 -5.65 8.72
C SER A 198 -2.03 -6.11 8.32
N PHE A 199 -1.24 -5.25 7.69
CA PHE A 199 0.18 -5.51 7.41
C PHE A 199 1.06 -5.45 8.67
N GLY A 200 0.54 -4.92 9.78
CA GLY A 200 1.28 -4.69 11.01
C GLY A 200 2.19 -3.48 10.95
N LEU A 201 2.75 -3.11 12.10
CA LEU A 201 3.67 -1.99 12.20
C LEU A 201 5.13 -2.46 12.19
N GLY A 202 5.98 -1.70 11.51
CA GLY A 202 7.42 -1.93 11.44
C GLY A 202 7.85 -3.03 10.46
N HIS A 203 6.92 -3.84 9.95
CA HIS A 203 7.25 -4.85 8.96
C HIS A 203 7.49 -4.20 7.60
N LEU A 204 8.57 -4.60 6.93
CA LEU A 204 8.84 -4.17 5.56
C LEU A 204 8.26 -5.21 4.59
N TRP A 205 7.37 -4.73 3.74
CA TRP A 205 6.67 -5.53 2.74
C TRP A 205 7.19 -5.24 1.35
N ARG A 206 7.21 -6.25 0.50
CA ARG A 206 7.36 -6.20 -0.95
C ARG A 206 6.18 -6.95 -1.55
N ILE A 207 5.36 -6.27 -2.34
CA ILE A 207 4.13 -6.80 -2.92
C ILE A 207 4.14 -6.69 -4.44
N ALA A 208 3.56 -7.69 -5.10
CA ALA A 208 3.55 -7.76 -6.56
C ALA A 208 2.55 -6.78 -7.17
N CYS A 209 3.01 -6.02 -8.16
CA CYS A 209 2.20 -5.16 -9.02
C CYS A 209 1.60 -5.93 -10.21
N GLU A 210 0.57 -5.36 -10.83
CA GLU A 210 0.09 -5.75 -12.14
C GLU A 210 1.02 -5.16 -13.23
N TYR A 211 1.62 -6.01 -14.07
CA TYR A 211 2.39 -5.58 -15.25
C TYR A 211 2.37 -6.66 -16.33
N PRO A 212 2.63 -6.31 -17.62
CA PRO A 212 2.62 -7.27 -18.70
C PRO A 212 3.62 -8.40 -18.48
N GLY A 213 3.12 -9.65 -18.42
CA GLY A 213 3.96 -10.83 -18.21
C GLY A 213 4.31 -11.13 -16.75
N SER A 214 3.65 -10.50 -15.78
CA SER A 214 3.81 -10.83 -14.36
C SER A 214 3.61 -12.34 -14.13
N PRO A 215 4.54 -13.01 -13.41
CA PRO A 215 4.47 -14.45 -13.17
C PRO A 215 3.42 -14.84 -12.10
N VAL A 216 2.88 -13.86 -11.39
CA VAL A 216 1.90 -14.03 -10.31
C VAL A 216 0.80 -12.98 -10.42
N PRO A 217 -0.41 -13.24 -9.90
CA PRO A 217 -1.41 -12.17 -9.81
C PRO A 217 -0.93 -11.07 -8.86
N PRO A 218 -1.35 -9.82 -9.08
CA PRO A 218 -0.98 -8.70 -8.21
C PRO A 218 -1.54 -8.91 -6.80
N PHE A 219 -0.89 -8.28 -5.83
CA PHE A 219 -1.33 -8.32 -4.45
C PHE A 219 -2.42 -7.26 -4.19
N LEU A 220 -3.50 -7.66 -3.52
CA LEU A 220 -4.63 -6.77 -3.24
C LEU A 220 -4.46 -6.10 -1.88
N HIS A 221 -4.51 -4.76 -1.88
CA HIS A 221 -4.36 -3.98 -0.67
C HIS A 221 -5.17 -2.68 -0.72
N ARG A 222 -5.22 -1.99 0.40
CA ARG A 222 -5.81 -0.64 0.51
C ARG A 222 -5.19 0.17 1.64
N ALA A 223 -5.39 1.48 1.59
CA ALA A 223 -5.17 2.32 2.76
C ALA A 223 -6.22 2.00 3.84
N PRO A 224 -5.83 2.03 5.13
CA PRO A 224 -6.78 1.89 6.22
C PRO A 224 -7.62 3.16 6.37
N ASP A 225 -8.81 3.05 6.93
CA ASP A 225 -9.55 4.21 7.41
C ASP A 225 -8.76 4.88 8.55
N THR A 226 -8.64 6.20 8.48
CA THR A 226 -8.04 7.04 9.52
C THR A 226 -9.13 7.73 10.33
N ARG A 227 -8.85 7.98 11.62
CA ARG A 227 -9.73 8.77 12.48
C ARG A 227 -9.28 10.22 12.52
N PRO A 228 -10.17 11.17 12.73
CA PRO A 228 -9.78 12.58 12.90
C PRO A 228 -8.70 12.71 13.99
N GLY A 229 -7.58 13.36 13.66
CA GLY A 229 -6.44 13.57 14.57
C GLY A 229 -5.45 12.40 14.65
N GLU A 230 -5.69 11.29 13.99
CA GLU A 230 -4.68 10.24 13.80
C GLU A 230 -3.77 10.60 12.63
N PHE A 231 -2.48 10.30 12.82
CA PHE A 231 -1.47 10.39 11.77
C PHE A 231 -0.92 9.01 11.47
N ARG A 232 -0.57 8.80 10.23
CA ARG A 232 0.09 7.60 9.76
C ARG A 232 1.46 7.94 9.23
N LEU A 233 2.52 7.26 9.67
CA LEU A 233 3.83 7.31 9.06
C LEU A 233 4.02 6.11 8.16
N LEU A 234 4.15 6.35 6.86
CA LEU A 234 4.28 5.33 5.83
C LEU A 234 5.50 5.59 4.96
N LEU A 235 6.38 4.60 4.85
CA LEU A 235 7.37 4.50 3.79
C LEU A 235 6.75 3.73 2.62
N ILE A 236 6.89 4.24 1.41
CA ILE A 236 6.44 3.59 0.17
C ILE A 236 7.45 3.85 -0.95
N SER A 237 7.64 2.87 -1.82
CA SER A 237 8.43 2.95 -3.04
C SER A 237 7.80 2.11 -4.14
#